data_e1c533539e7e2038940bb650cf7f5a4a
#
_entry.id   e1c533539e7e2038940bb650cf7f5a4a
#
_cell.length_a   1.000
_cell.length_b   1.000
_cell.length_c   1.000
_cell.angle_alpha   90.00
_cell.angle_beta   90.00
_cell.angle_gamma   90.00
#
_symmetry.space_group_name_H-M   'P 1'
#
loop_
_entity.id
_entity.type
_entity.pdbx_description
1 polymer ?
#
loop_
_entity_poly.entity_id
_entity_poly.type
_entity_poly.pdbx_seq_one_letter_code
_entity_poly.pdbx_strand_id
1 'polypeptide(L)'
;TDVRWPVEYRTLAADDVWLSTAYQRDTVTISVHEDTAVDEAPYFQACEKIFLEFGGKPHWGKVNYLNGKQMHERHARWTDWWAVRDNIDPTGTFLNNYLRSLR
;
A
#
# COMPACT_ATOMS: atom_id res chain seq x y z
N THR A 1 9.59 19.82 -10.38
CA THR A 1 10.19 18.56 -9.96
C THR A 1 10.67 17.83 -11.20
N ASP A 2 11.97 17.63 -11.34
CA ASP A 2 12.56 16.85 -12.43
C ASP A 2 12.33 15.36 -12.13
N VAL A 3 11.22 14.81 -12.59
CA VAL A 3 10.95 13.38 -12.52
C VAL A 3 11.82 12.68 -13.56
N ARG A 4 12.77 11.87 -13.12
CA ARG A 4 13.78 11.24 -13.99
C ARG A 4 13.41 9.83 -14.42
N TRP A 5 12.46 9.19 -13.72
CA TRP A 5 12.06 7.81 -13.97
C TRP A 5 10.68 7.74 -14.61
N PRO A 6 10.43 6.79 -15.50
CA PRO A 6 9.12 6.63 -16.13
C PRO A 6 8.05 6.23 -15.11
N VAL A 7 6.83 6.68 -15.33
CA VAL A 7 5.64 6.18 -14.65
C VAL A 7 5.23 4.86 -15.30
N GLU A 8 5.01 3.83 -14.49
CA GLU A 8 4.55 2.54 -14.98
C GLU A 8 3.04 2.42 -14.78
N TYR A 9 2.36 1.95 -15.80
CA TYR A 9 0.91 1.70 -15.79
C TYR A 9 0.63 0.25 -16.16
N ARG A 10 -0.09 -0.46 -15.32
CA ARG A 10 -0.49 -1.86 -15.55
C ARG A 10 -1.96 -2.07 -15.25
N THR A 11 -2.62 -2.93 -16.02
CA THR A 11 -3.96 -3.44 -15.72
C THR A 11 -3.87 -4.77 -14.99
N LEU A 12 -4.78 -4.98 -14.04
CA LEU A 12 -4.89 -6.20 -13.24
C LEU A 12 -6.35 -6.64 -13.21
N ALA A 13 -6.59 -7.93 -13.45
CA ALA A 13 -7.89 -8.52 -13.20
C ALA A 13 -8.18 -8.61 -11.70
N ALA A 14 -9.46 -8.57 -11.35
CA ALA A 14 -9.91 -8.79 -9.98
C ALA A 14 -9.43 -10.14 -9.43
N ASP A 15 -9.10 -10.17 -8.14
CA ASP A 15 -8.73 -11.38 -7.41
C ASP A 15 -9.44 -11.47 -6.05
N ASP A 16 -9.24 -12.58 -5.34
CA ASP A 16 -9.81 -12.86 -4.01
C ASP A 16 -8.78 -12.78 -2.88
N VAL A 17 -7.59 -12.24 -3.15
CA VAL A 17 -6.51 -12.11 -2.15
C VAL A 17 -6.76 -10.89 -1.26
N TRP A 18 -6.92 -11.10 0.04
CA TRP A 18 -7.43 -10.10 1.01
C TRP A 18 -6.74 -8.75 1.01
N LEU A 19 -5.43 -8.70 0.91
CA LEU A 19 -4.69 -7.43 0.87
C LEU A 19 -4.19 -7.04 -0.52
N SER A 20 -4.68 -7.70 -1.56
CA SER A 20 -4.40 -7.33 -2.94
C SER A 20 -4.95 -5.93 -3.26
N THR A 21 -4.22 -5.21 -4.10
CA THR A 21 -4.72 -3.96 -4.70
C THR A 21 -5.90 -4.20 -5.63
N ALA A 22 -6.02 -5.43 -6.19
CA ALA A 22 -7.09 -5.85 -7.09
C ALA A 22 -8.19 -6.67 -6.40
N TYR A 23 -8.25 -6.68 -5.05
CA TYR A 23 -9.26 -7.44 -4.33
C TYR A 23 -10.68 -7.10 -4.80
N GLN A 24 -11.34 -8.09 -5.41
CA GLN A 24 -12.72 -8.04 -5.93
C GLN A 24 -13.01 -6.89 -6.89
N ARG A 25 -12.02 -6.33 -7.55
CA ARG A 25 -12.24 -5.34 -8.62
C ARG A 25 -11.12 -5.33 -9.65
N ASP A 26 -11.47 -5.20 -10.91
CA ASP A 26 -10.51 -4.87 -11.97
C ASP A 26 -9.85 -3.54 -11.66
N THR A 27 -8.54 -3.48 -11.76
CA THR A 27 -7.73 -2.40 -11.20
C THR A 27 -6.63 -1.99 -12.19
N VAL A 28 -6.20 -0.77 -12.07
CA VAL A 28 -4.93 -0.31 -12.63
C VAL A 28 -3.95 -0.03 -11.51
N THR A 29 -2.70 -0.39 -11.70
CA THR A 29 -1.60 0.07 -10.84
C THR A 29 -0.81 1.15 -11.57
N ILE A 30 -0.51 2.22 -10.85
CA ILE A 30 0.36 3.29 -11.31
C ILE A 30 1.55 3.32 -10.36
N SER A 31 2.74 3.04 -10.88
CA SER A 31 3.97 3.07 -10.09
C SER A 31 4.79 4.29 -10.46
N VAL A 32 5.16 5.06 -9.47
CA VAL A 32 6.07 6.20 -9.59
C VAL A 32 7.41 5.82 -8.97
N HIS A 33 8.48 6.31 -9.56
CA HIS A 33 9.84 5.95 -9.18
C HIS A 33 10.69 7.20 -9.03
N GLU A 34 11.70 7.12 -8.16
CA GLU A 34 12.71 8.17 -8.01
C GLU A 34 14.08 7.53 -7.76
N ASP A 35 15.13 8.28 -8.02
CA ASP A 35 16.51 7.87 -7.76
C ASP A 35 16.77 7.83 -6.25
N THR A 36 17.42 6.78 -5.77
CA THR A 36 17.79 6.61 -4.36
C THR A 36 18.77 7.70 -3.85
N ALA A 37 19.39 8.45 -4.73
CA ALA A 37 20.24 9.59 -4.38
C ALA A 37 19.46 10.88 -4.12
N VAL A 38 18.14 10.89 -4.33
CA VAL A 38 17.25 12.05 -4.16
C VAL A 38 16.28 11.77 -3.03
N ASP A 39 15.87 12.80 -2.28
CA ASP A 39 14.77 12.67 -1.33
C ASP A 39 13.44 12.49 -2.10
N GLU A 40 12.96 11.26 -2.11
CA GLU A 40 11.74 10.87 -2.82
C GLU A 40 10.45 11.33 -2.11
N ALA A 41 10.52 11.62 -0.80
CA ALA A 41 9.34 11.83 0.02
C ALA A 41 8.41 12.96 -0.50
N PRO A 42 8.88 14.14 -0.92
CA PRO A 42 7.99 15.18 -1.42
C PRO A 42 7.22 14.75 -2.68
N TYR A 43 7.89 14.03 -3.58
CA TYR A 43 7.28 13.54 -4.82
C TYR A 43 6.27 12.42 -4.54
N PHE A 44 6.66 11.42 -3.76
CA PHE A 44 5.78 10.29 -3.46
C PHE A 44 4.56 10.71 -2.64
N GLN A 45 4.71 11.61 -1.67
CA GLN A 45 3.58 12.15 -0.91
C GLN A 45 2.60 12.94 -1.79
N ALA A 46 3.10 13.72 -2.74
CA ALA A 46 2.26 14.45 -3.68
C ALA A 46 1.47 13.49 -4.59
N CYS A 47 2.11 12.44 -5.10
CA CYS A 47 1.45 11.40 -5.90
C CYS A 47 0.43 10.63 -5.06
N GLU A 48 0.79 10.20 -3.85
CA GLU A 48 -0.11 9.47 -2.95
C GLU A 48 -1.37 10.28 -2.66
N LYS A 49 -1.24 11.56 -2.35
CA LYS A 49 -2.38 12.46 -2.13
C LYS A 49 -3.36 12.42 -3.32
N ILE A 50 -2.85 12.57 -4.55
CA ILE A 50 -3.67 12.51 -5.75
C ILE A 50 -4.34 11.15 -5.89
N PHE A 51 -3.59 10.05 -5.74
CA PHE A 51 -4.16 8.70 -5.87
C PHE A 51 -5.26 8.42 -4.84
N LEU A 52 -5.11 8.93 -3.63
CA LEU A 52 -6.12 8.78 -2.57
C LEU A 52 -7.43 9.52 -2.88
N GLU A 53 -7.38 10.66 -3.58
CA GLU A 53 -8.57 11.40 -4.04
C GLU A 53 -9.41 10.58 -5.02
N PHE A 54 -8.79 9.67 -5.78
CA PHE A 54 -9.45 8.74 -6.72
C PHE A 54 -9.75 7.35 -6.10
N GLY A 55 -9.71 7.24 -4.78
CA GLY A 55 -9.96 5.97 -4.09
C GLY A 55 -8.85 4.93 -4.28
N GLY A 56 -7.66 5.38 -4.64
CA GLY A 56 -6.48 4.54 -4.74
C GLY A 56 -6.07 3.96 -3.39
N LYS A 57 -5.40 2.84 -3.43
CA LYS A 57 -4.76 2.23 -2.26
C LYS A 57 -3.32 1.83 -2.60
N PRO A 58 -2.35 2.13 -1.73
CA PRO A 58 -0.97 1.76 -1.99
C PRO A 58 -0.77 0.25 -1.87
N HIS A 59 0.30 -0.24 -2.46
CA HIS A 59 0.81 -1.56 -2.11
C HIS A 59 1.40 -1.46 -0.70
N TRP A 60 0.74 -2.10 0.28
CA TRP A 60 1.05 -1.97 1.70
C TRP A 60 2.48 -2.40 2.11
N GLY A 61 3.16 -3.21 1.30
CA GLY A 61 4.55 -3.62 1.49
C GLY A 61 5.58 -2.75 0.75
N LYS A 62 5.18 -1.62 0.18
CA LYS A 62 6.06 -0.64 -0.48
C LYS A 62 5.99 0.70 0.21
N VAL A 63 6.77 1.69 -0.26
CA VAL A 63 6.74 3.04 0.30
C VAL A 63 5.34 3.62 0.22
N ASN A 64 4.81 3.99 1.35
CA ASN A 64 3.54 4.70 1.52
C ASN A 64 3.55 5.42 2.86
N TYR A 65 2.64 6.38 3.04
CA TYR A 65 2.57 7.23 4.23
C TYR A 65 1.25 7.05 4.99
N LEU A 66 0.50 5.99 4.71
CA LEU A 66 -0.76 5.69 5.37
C LEU A 66 -0.54 5.09 6.77
N ASN A 67 -1.37 5.51 7.70
CA ASN A 67 -1.45 4.89 9.02
C ASN A 67 -2.43 3.69 9.02
N GLY A 68 -2.46 2.96 10.14
CA GLY A 68 -3.31 1.76 10.28
C GLY A 68 -4.79 2.02 10.06
N LYS A 69 -5.32 3.17 10.52
CA LYS A 69 -6.73 3.54 10.27
C LYS A 69 -7.00 3.71 8.77
N GLN A 70 -6.14 4.44 8.08
CA GLN A 70 -6.28 4.66 6.63
C GLN A 70 -6.14 3.37 5.82
N MET A 71 -5.26 2.44 6.26
CA MET A 71 -5.16 1.10 5.67
C MET A 71 -6.42 0.28 5.89
N HIS A 72 -6.95 0.27 7.10
CA HIS A 72 -8.20 -0.41 7.43
C HIS A 72 -9.38 0.07 6.55
N GLU A 73 -9.53 1.38 6.39
CA GLU A 73 -10.58 1.96 5.55
C GLU A 73 -10.49 1.53 4.06
N ARG A 74 -9.31 1.13 3.60
CA ARG A 74 -9.04 0.78 2.19
C ARG A 74 -8.99 -0.72 1.90
N HIS A 75 -8.91 -1.56 2.93
CA HIS A 75 -8.82 -3.01 2.78
C HIS A 75 -9.98 -3.69 3.52
N ALA A 76 -10.96 -4.16 2.79
CA ALA A 76 -12.19 -4.75 3.33
C ALA A 76 -11.95 -5.93 4.30
N ARG A 77 -10.85 -6.66 4.12
CA ARG A 77 -10.49 -7.83 4.94
C ARG A 77 -9.31 -7.56 5.88
N TRP A 78 -9.08 -6.29 6.24
CA TRP A 78 -7.97 -5.87 7.11
C TRP A 78 -8.02 -6.54 8.48
N THR A 79 -9.17 -6.48 9.14
CA THR A 79 -9.37 -7.09 10.47
C THR A 79 -9.21 -8.61 10.43
N ASP A 80 -9.75 -9.26 9.41
CA ASP A 80 -9.63 -10.72 9.25
C ASP A 80 -8.18 -11.14 9.04
N TRP A 81 -7.45 -10.37 8.24
CA TRP A 81 -6.04 -10.62 8.02
C TRP A 81 -5.23 -10.53 9.32
N TRP A 82 -5.50 -9.50 10.14
CA TRP A 82 -4.84 -9.36 11.44
C TRP A 82 -5.19 -10.50 12.38
N ALA A 83 -6.45 -10.95 12.41
CA ALA A 83 -6.86 -12.10 13.23
C ALA A 83 -6.14 -13.39 12.83
N VAL A 84 -6.03 -13.68 11.54
CA VAL A 84 -5.25 -14.84 11.05
C VAL A 84 -3.77 -14.71 11.39
N ARG A 85 -3.19 -13.54 11.13
CA ARG A 85 -1.80 -13.24 11.43
C ARG A 85 -1.49 -13.46 12.91
N ASP A 86 -2.32 -12.95 13.83
CA ASP A 86 -2.12 -13.09 15.29
C ASP A 86 -2.31 -14.53 15.78
N ASN A 87 -3.16 -15.29 15.12
CA ASN A 87 -3.31 -16.72 15.42
C ASN A 87 -2.08 -17.53 14.99
N ILE A 88 -1.43 -17.18 13.89
CA ILE A 88 -0.24 -17.87 13.39
C ILE A 88 1.03 -17.48 14.18
N ASP A 89 1.13 -16.19 14.56
CA ASP A 89 2.26 -15.65 15.30
C ASP A 89 1.79 -14.89 16.56
N PRO A 90 1.33 -15.61 17.59
CA PRO A 90 0.74 -14.99 18.78
C PRO A 90 1.73 -14.17 19.60
N THR A 91 3.02 -14.44 19.46
CA THR A 91 4.09 -13.70 20.15
C THR A 91 4.56 -12.45 19.39
N GLY A 92 4.14 -12.29 18.14
CA GLY A 92 4.54 -11.16 17.30
C GLY A 92 5.99 -11.19 16.86
N THR A 93 6.59 -12.37 16.76
CA THR A 93 7.99 -12.57 16.35
C THR A 93 8.30 -11.97 14.99
N PHE A 94 7.34 -12.05 14.05
CA PHE A 94 7.49 -11.52 12.70
C PHE A 94 6.95 -10.09 12.51
N LEU A 95 6.58 -9.39 13.60
CA LEU A 95 6.18 -8.00 13.54
C LEU A 95 7.42 -7.07 13.61
N ASN A 96 7.64 -6.33 12.54
CA ASN A 96 8.56 -5.19 12.55
C ASN A 96 7.84 -3.90 13.00
N ASN A 97 8.60 -2.80 13.13
CA ASN A 97 8.04 -1.52 13.58
C ASN A 97 6.97 -0.97 12.63
N TYR A 98 7.16 -1.15 11.31
CA TYR A 98 6.17 -0.74 10.32
C TYR A 98 4.84 -1.48 10.50
N LEU A 99 4.85 -2.80 10.57
CA LEU A 99 3.63 -3.59 10.81
C LEU A 99 2.97 -3.24 12.15
N ARG A 100 3.76 -2.98 13.19
CA ARG A 100 3.21 -2.52 14.48
C ARG A 100 2.49 -1.18 14.37
N SER A 101 2.97 -0.27 13.53
CA SER A 101 2.35 1.05 13.31
C SER A 101 1.05 1.00 12.51
N LEU A 102 0.79 -0.11 11.82
CA LEU A 102 -0.43 -0.32 11.03
C LEU A 102 -1.58 -1.01 11.81
N ARG A 103 -1.33 -1.41 13.05
CA ARG A 103 -2.29 -2.14 13.89
C ARG A 103 -3.30 -1.24 14.60
#